data_82cff1f78da5e4a3cb5482e6d2193a5e
#
_entry.id   82cff1f78da5e4a3cb5482e6d2193a5e
#
_cell.length_a   1.000
_cell.length_b   1.000
_cell.length_c   1.000
_cell.angle_alpha   90.00
_cell.angle_beta   90.00
_cell.angle_gamma   90.00
#
_symmetry.space_group_name_H-M   'P 1'
#
loop_
_entity.id
_entity.type
_entity.pdbx_description
1 polymer ?
#
loop_
_entity_poly.entity_id
_entity_poly.type
_entity_poly.pdbx_seq_one_letter_code
_entity_poly.pdbx_strand_id
1 'polypeptide(L)'
;WGAANAASVMTGNTIGAGEKEKARAQSKTFIVISLGLGIVASLMILGLRGFMVDFYNVADSTKEIAYSIMNLMCFVCIFQAMGNINMFGTLRGGGDSRFVLICDVGAMWGLSVPLGFLSGLVFHWPIWVVYLCLRSSEIFTCIAGLIRLCGTRWIVDVTREKNKGSSDGLAVEGE
;
A
#
# COMPACT_ATOMS: atom_id res chain seq x y z
N TRP A 1 3.38 8.50 2.89
CA TRP A 1 2.64 8.32 4.15
C TRP A 1 1.73 9.52 4.44
N GLY A 2 2.19 10.77 4.27
CA GLY A 2 1.35 11.97 4.45
C GLY A 2 0.12 11.97 3.56
N ALA A 3 0.28 11.66 2.27
CA ALA A 3 -0.82 11.54 1.33
C ALA A 3 -1.79 10.40 1.67
N ALA A 4 -1.29 9.27 2.17
CA ALA A 4 -2.13 8.16 2.64
C ALA A 4 -2.97 8.56 3.85
N ASN A 5 -2.38 9.26 4.83
CA ASN A 5 -3.12 9.76 5.97
C ASN A 5 -4.20 10.79 5.56
N ALA A 6 -3.88 11.72 4.67
CA ALA A 6 -4.85 12.67 4.13
C ALA A 6 -6.01 11.95 3.41
N ALA A 7 -5.71 10.97 2.57
CA ALA A 7 -6.71 10.16 1.88
C ALA A 7 -7.61 9.40 2.89
N SER A 8 -7.03 8.86 3.96
CA SER A 8 -7.78 8.15 5.02
C SER A 8 -8.79 9.08 5.72
N VAL A 9 -8.35 10.28 6.13
CA VAL A 9 -9.21 11.26 6.79
C VAL A 9 -10.32 11.76 5.84
N MET A 10 -9.97 12.09 4.60
CA MET A 10 -10.94 12.56 3.62
C MET A 10 -11.99 11.50 3.29
N THR A 11 -11.56 10.25 3.09
CA THR A 11 -12.46 9.13 2.81
C THR A 11 -13.37 8.85 4.01
N GLY A 12 -12.81 8.82 5.23
CA GLY A 12 -13.57 8.59 6.45
C GLY A 12 -14.63 9.67 6.69
N ASN A 13 -14.28 10.96 6.52
CA ASN A 13 -15.22 12.07 6.66
C ASN A 13 -16.35 12.01 5.61
N THR A 14 -16.03 11.68 4.35
CA THR A 14 -17.02 11.59 3.27
C THR A 14 -18.00 10.42 3.51
N ILE A 15 -17.51 9.29 4.00
CA ILE A 15 -18.36 8.15 4.34
C ILE A 15 -19.20 8.44 5.60
N GLY A 16 -18.62 9.09 6.62
CA GLY A 16 -19.34 9.54 7.82
C GLY A 16 -20.47 10.52 7.51
N ALA A 17 -20.29 11.37 6.49
CA ALA A 17 -21.36 12.25 5.96
C ALA A 17 -22.44 11.50 5.17
N GLY A 18 -22.28 10.20 4.91
CA GLY A 18 -23.23 9.39 4.14
C GLY A 18 -23.08 9.46 2.62
N GLU A 19 -22.09 10.22 2.10
CA GLU A 19 -21.87 10.49 0.68
C GLU A 19 -21.05 9.36 -0.01
N LYS A 20 -21.58 8.15 -0.09
CA LYS A 20 -20.87 6.97 -0.61
C LYS A 20 -20.41 7.09 -2.07
N GLU A 21 -21.20 7.74 -2.91
CA GLU A 21 -20.84 7.97 -4.33
C GLU A 21 -19.66 8.94 -4.46
N LYS A 22 -19.61 9.95 -3.61
CA LYS A 22 -18.49 10.88 -3.57
C LYS A 22 -17.22 10.22 -3.06
N ALA A 23 -17.30 9.33 -2.06
CA ALA A 23 -16.17 8.53 -1.60
C ALA A 23 -15.59 7.65 -2.71
N ARG A 24 -16.46 7.08 -3.58
CA ARG A 24 -16.03 6.34 -4.77
C ARG A 24 -15.33 7.22 -5.81
N ALA A 25 -15.85 8.40 -6.06
CA ALA A 25 -15.20 9.33 -6.98
C ALA A 25 -13.82 9.77 -6.45
N GLN A 26 -13.73 10.03 -5.15
CA GLN A 26 -12.47 10.35 -4.47
C GLN A 26 -11.46 9.20 -4.56
N SER A 27 -11.87 7.95 -4.40
CA SER A 27 -10.95 6.80 -4.48
C SER A 27 -10.27 6.71 -5.86
N LYS A 28 -11.00 6.98 -6.95
CA LYS A 28 -10.41 7.04 -8.30
C LYS A 28 -9.39 8.17 -8.42
N THR A 29 -9.68 9.32 -7.84
CA THR A 29 -8.74 10.46 -7.82
C THR A 29 -7.48 10.10 -7.02
N PHE A 30 -7.61 9.41 -5.90
CA PHE A 30 -6.47 8.97 -5.11
C PHE A 30 -5.59 7.96 -5.85
N ILE A 31 -6.17 7.08 -6.68
CA ILE A 31 -5.39 6.19 -7.56
C ILE A 31 -4.52 7.00 -8.53
N VAL A 32 -5.07 8.02 -9.17
CA VAL A 32 -4.31 8.87 -10.09
C VAL A 32 -3.22 9.66 -9.36
N ILE A 33 -3.54 10.23 -8.20
CA ILE A 33 -2.57 10.98 -7.38
C ILE A 33 -1.44 10.04 -6.92
N SER A 34 -1.76 8.82 -6.47
CA SER A 34 -0.77 7.85 -6.03
C SER A 34 0.19 7.43 -7.14
N LEU A 35 -0.35 7.24 -8.35
CA LEU A 35 0.47 6.96 -9.53
C LEU A 35 1.40 8.13 -9.87
N GLY A 36 0.87 9.36 -9.87
CA GLY A 36 1.67 10.57 -10.11
C GLY A 36 2.79 10.74 -9.09
N LEU A 37 2.50 10.57 -7.80
CA LEU A 37 3.50 10.64 -6.73
C LEU A 37 4.55 9.53 -6.86
N GLY A 38 4.15 8.31 -7.22
CA GLY A 38 5.05 7.19 -7.46
C GLY A 38 6.02 7.46 -8.61
N ILE A 39 5.52 8.03 -9.72
CA ILE A 39 6.36 8.40 -10.87
C ILE A 39 7.34 9.52 -10.49
N VAL A 40 6.90 10.56 -9.82
CA VAL A 40 7.76 11.66 -9.37
C VAL A 40 8.87 11.13 -8.45
N ALA A 41 8.52 10.31 -7.46
CA ALA A 41 9.49 9.70 -6.55
C ALA A 41 10.49 8.81 -7.30
N SER A 42 10.03 8.00 -8.25
CA SER A 42 10.87 7.16 -9.10
C SER A 42 11.86 7.98 -9.93
N LEU A 43 11.39 9.07 -10.55
CA LEU A 43 12.25 10.00 -11.32
C LEU A 43 13.29 10.69 -10.43
N MET A 44 12.93 11.07 -9.21
CA MET A 44 13.88 11.64 -8.24
C MET A 44 14.98 10.62 -7.89
N ILE A 45 14.62 9.37 -7.62
CA ILE A 45 15.60 8.30 -7.34
C ILE A 45 16.54 8.11 -8.53
N LEU A 46 15.99 8.06 -9.76
CA LEU A 46 16.77 7.93 -10.98
C LEU A 46 17.76 9.10 -11.19
N GLY A 47 17.30 10.32 -10.91
CA GLY A 47 18.16 11.52 -11.03
C GLY A 47 19.27 11.58 -10.00
N LEU A 48 18.99 11.17 -8.77
CA LEU A 48 19.94 11.24 -7.66
C LEU A 48 20.86 10.02 -7.57
N ARG A 49 20.55 8.91 -8.27
CA ARG A 49 21.31 7.65 -8.15
C ARG A 49 22.80 7.79 -8.41
N GLY A 50 23.18 8.55 -9.45
CA GLY A 50 24.59 8.78 -9.79
C GLY A 50 25.32 9.49 -8.66
N PHE A 51 24.75 10.61 -8.20
CA PHE A 51 25.30 11.37 -7.10
C PHE A 51 25.44 10.54 -5.82
N MET A 52 24.42 9.73 -5.49
CA MET A 52 24.45 8.91 -4.29
C MET A 52 25.50 7.79 -4.38
N VAL A 53 25.60 7.09 -5.52
CA VAL A 53 26.56 5.98 -5.67
C VAL A 53 28.00 6.51 -5.74
N ASP A 54 28.24 7.64 -6.39
CA ASP A 54 29.58 8.23 -6.50
C ASP A 54 30.06 8.88 -5.20
N PHE A 55 29.12 9.32 -4.34
CA PHE A 55 29.45 9.85 -3.01
C PHE A 55 30.05 8.79 -2.07
N TYR A 56 29.66 7.52 -2.26
CA TYR A 56 30.23 6.40 -1.50
C TYR A 56 31.48 5.86 -2.22
N ASN A 57 32.61 5.92 -1.54
CA ASN A 57 33.89 5.39 -2.03
C ASN A 57 33.96 3.86 -1.83
N VAL A 58 33.19 3.12 -2.64
CA VAL A 58 33.08 1.64 -2.59
C VAL A 58 33.67 1.02 -3.85
N ALA A 59 34.00 -0.28 -3.78
CA ALA A 59 34.56 -1.04 -4.90
C ALA A 59 33.60 -1.02 -6.12
N ASP A 60 34.14 -1.04 -7.32
CA ASP A 60 33.35 -0.94 -8.56
C ASP A 60 32.32 -2.07 -8.72
N SER A 61 32.64 -3.28 -8.28
CA SER A 61 31.67 -4.39 -8.23
C SER A 61 30.46 -4.10 -7.35
N THR A 62 30.65 -3.37 -6.24
CA THR A 62 29.57 -2.97 -5.34
C THR A 62 28.74 -1.86 -5.96
N LYS A 63 29.34 -0.96 -6.74
CA LYS A 63 28.61 0.08 -7.48
C LYS A 63 27.65 -0.51 -8.51
N GLU A 64 28.08 -1.52 -9.28
CA GLU A 64 27.20 -2.19 -10.26
C GLU A 64 25.98 -2.82 -9.60
N ILE A 65 26.18 -3.49 -8.45
CA ILE A 65 25.07 -4.05 -7.67
C ILE A 65 24.13 -2.95 -7.17
N ALA A 66 24.69 -1.85 -6.65
CA ALA A 66 23.91 -0.70 -6.18
C ALA A 66 23.06 -0.08 -7.29
N TYR A 67 23.63 0.13 -8.49
CA TYR A 67 22.87 0.63 -9.64
C TYR A 67 21.73 -0.33 -10.05
N SER A 68 21.97 -1.62 -10.03
CA SER A 68 20.94 -2.63 -10.35
C SER A 68 19.79 -2.59 -9.34
N ILE A 69 20.10 -2.53 -8.05
CA ILE A 69 19.09 -2.43 -6.99
C ILE A 69 18.32 -1.10 -7.09
N MET A 70 19.00 0.01 -7.34
CA MET A 70 18.32 1.31 -7.45
C MET A 70 17.38 1.38 -8.65
N ASN A 71 17.72 0.78 -9.79
CA ASN A 71 16.82 0.67 -10.93
C ASN A 71 15.56 -0.13 -10.58
N LEU A 72 15.74 -1.25 -9.89
CA LEU A 72 14.62 -2.06 -9.40
C LEU A 72 13.75 -1.30 -8.39
N MET A 73 14.40 -0.56 -7.49
CA MET A 73 13.73 0.25 -6.48
C MET A 73 12.83 1.32 -7.10
N CYS A 74 13.24 1.92 -8.23
CA CYS A 74 12.40 2.87 -8.99
C CYS A 74 11.11 2.22 -9.46
N PHE A 75 11.16 1.01 -9.96
CA PHE A 75 9.98 0.27 -10.42
C PHE A 75 9.06 -0.09 -9.24
N VAL A 76 9.62 -0.66 -8.18
CA VAL A 76 8.87 -1.05 -6.97
C VAL A 76 8.25 0.17 -6.28
N CYS A 77 8.92 1.33 -6.29
CA CYS A 77 8.46 2.56 -5.65
C CYS A 77 7.09 3.02 -6.18
N ILE A 78 6.81 2.82 -7.48
CA ILE A 78 5.51 3.16 -8.07
C ILE A 78 4.40 2.30 -7.44
N PHE A 79 4.61 0.98 -7.35
CA PHE A 79 3.64 0.06 -6.72
C PHE A 79 3.48 0.33 -5.23
N GLN A 80 4.57 0.64 -4.54
CA GLN A 80 4.55 0.99 -3.12
C GLN A 80 3.75 2.27 -2.86
N ALA A 81 3.93 3.31 -3.68
CA ALA A 81 3.16 4.55 -3.57
C ALA A 81 1.66 4.30 -3.78
N MET A 82 1.32 3.50 -4.80
CA MET A 82 -0.07 3.11 -5.08
C MET A 82 -0.65 2.25 -3.94
N GLY A 83 0.09 1.27 -3.45
CA GLY A 83 -0.31 0.41 -2.35
C GLY A 83 -0.58 1.22 -1.07
N ASN A 84 0.35 2.08 -0.69
CA ASN A 84 0.23 2.89 0.53
C ASN A 84 -1.01 3.80 0.51
N ILE A 85 -1.25 4.55 -0.55
CA ILE A 85 -2.39 5.47 -0.62
C ILE A 85 -3.71 4.71 -0.72
N ASN A 86 -3.77 3.64 -1.51
CA ASN A 86 -5.00 2.89 -1.72
C ASN A 86 -5.35 1.99 -0.53
N MET A 87 -4.39 1.23 0.02
CA MET A 87 -4.63 0.34 1.14
C MET A 87 -4.75 1.08 2.47
N PHE A 88 -3.69 1.82 2.85
CA PHE A 88 -3.65 2.50 4.14
C PHE A 88 -4.41 3.83 4.15
N GLY A 89 -4.57 4.47 2.98
CA GLY A 89 -5.39 5.67 2.81
C GLY A 89 -6.87 5.30 2.64
N THR A 90 -7.24 4.92 1.44
CA THR A 90 -8.64 4.82 1.02
C THR A 90 -9.38 3.66 1.68
N LEU A 91 -8.85 2.43 1.64
CA LEU A 91 -9.52 1.26 2.20
C LEU A 91 -9.62 1.31 3.72
N ARG A 92 -8.55 1.71 4.40
CA ARG A 92 -8.56 1.89 5.85
C ARG A 92 -9.49 3.02 6.28
N GLY A 93 -9.48 4.15 5.54
CA GLY A 93 -10.41 5.26 5.77
C GLY A 93 -11.86 4.87 5.48
N GLY A 94 -12.09 3.92 4.58
CA GLY A 94 -13.39 3.33 4.27
C GLY A 94 -13.96 2.36 5.32
N GLY A 95 -13.20 2.06 6.38
CA GLY A 95 -13.60 1.15 7.45
C GLY A 95 -13.20 -0.31 7.24
N ASP A 96 -12.58 -0.67 6.10
CA ASP A 96 -12.17 -2.05 5.78
C ASP A 96 -10.77 -2.39 6.31
N SER A 97 -10.46 -1.94 7.52
CA SER A 97 -9.14 -2.12 8.17
C SER A 97 -8.77 -3.59 8.37
N ARG A 98 -9.76 -4.48 8.54
CA ARG A 98 -9.51 -5.93 8.69
C ARG A 98 -8.97 -6.53 7.41
N PHE A 99 -9.53 -6.16 6.25
CA PHE A 99 -9.04 -6.62 4.96
C PHE A 99 -7.61 -6.13 4.70
N VAL A 100 -7.34 -4.85 4.99
CA VAL A 100 -6.00 -4.27 4.85
C VAL A 100 -4.98 -5.03 5.69
N LEU A 101 -5.29 -5.30 6.96
CA LEU A 101 -4.39 -6.02 7.88
C LEU A 101 -4.13 -7.47 7.41
N ILE A 102 -5.19 -8.20 7.01
CA ILE A 102 -5.05 -9.59 6.55
C ILE A 102 -4.25 -9.65 5.25
N CYS A 103 -4.48 -8.75 4.31
CA CYS A 103 -3.73 -8.69 3.06
C CYS A 103 -2.27 -8.33 3.28
N ASP A 104 -1.98 -7.34 4.11
CA ASP A 104 -0.62 -6.86 4.37
C ASP A 104 0.21 -7.91 5.10
N VAL A 105 -0.29 -8.40 6.24
CA VAL A 105 0.38 -9.45 7.02
C VAL A 105 0.46 -10.77 6.22
N GLY A 106 -0.63 -11.14 5.53
CA GLY A 106 -0.68 -12.36 4.71
C GLY A 106 0.30 -12.31 3.53
N ALA A 107 0.40 -11.17 2.84
CA ALA A 107 1.37 -11.00 1.77
C ALA A 107 2.82 -11.00 2.28
N MET A 108 3.06 -10.36 3.43
CA MET A 108 4.40 -10.34 4.03
C MET A 108 4.85 -11.75 4.44
N TRP A 109 4.04 -12.47 5.20
CA TRP A 109 4.39 -13.81 5.70
C TRP A 109 4.23 -14.91 4.66
N GLY A 110 3.25 -14.81 3.75
CA GLY A 110 2.96 -15.82 2.72
C GLY A 110 3.82 -15.71 1.47
N LEU A 111 4.22 -14.49 1.09
CA LEU A 111 4.98 -14.25 -0.14
C LEU A 111 6.40 -13.75 0.15
N SER A 112 6.55 -12.64 0.87
CA SER A 112 7.84 -11.99 1.03
C SER A 112 8.84 -12.86 1.79
N VAL A 113 8.45 -13.40 2.94
CA VAL A 113 9.35 -14.21 3.80
C VAL A 113 9.73 -15.54 3.13
N PRO A 114 8.80 -16.39 2.63
CA PRO A 114 9.18 -17.63 1.98
C PRO A 114 10.00 -17.46 0.72
N LEU A 115 9.59 -16.50 -0.16
CA LEU A 115 10.32 -16.23 -1.40
C LEU A 115 11.71 -15.64 -1.13
N GLY A 116 11.83 -14.75 -0.15
CA GLY A 116 13.12 -14.21 0.28
C GLY A 116 14.06 -15.29 0.84
N PHE A 117 13.52 -16.20 1.67
CA PHE A 117 14.26 -17.33 2.20
C PHE A 117 14.72 -18.28 1.08
N LEU A 118 13.81 -18.69 0.20
CA LEU A 118 14.14 -19.59 -0.90
C LEU A 118 15.19 -18.97 -1.84
N SER A 119 14.98 -17.73 -2.27
CA SER A 119 15.86 -17.06 -3.23
C SER A 119 17.26 -16.78 -2.66
N GLY A 120 17.34 -16.39 -1.38
CA GLY A 120 18.62 -16.04 -0.75
C GLY A 120 19.40 -17.24 -0.22
N LEU A 121 18.74 -18.15 0.50
CA LEU A 121 19.43 -19.24 1.23
C LEU A 121 19.47 -20.56 0.47
N VAL A 122 18.43 -20.87 -0.33
CA VAL A 122 18.36 -22.15 -1.05
C VAL A 122 18.97 -22.03 -2.43
N PHE A 123 18.56 -21.05 -3.20
CA PHE A 123 19.00 -20.92 -4.61
C PHE A 123 20.23 -20.03 -4.79
N HIS A 124 20.64 -19.29 -3.77
CA HIS A 124 21.79 -18.34 -3.84
C HIS A 124 21.73 -17.44 -5.07
N TRP A 125 20.55 -16.93 -5.39
CA TRP A 125 20.34 -16.07 -6.54
C TRP A 125 21.01 -14.71 -6.38
N PRO A 126 21.27 -13.99 -7.50
CA PRO A 126 21.80 -12.63 -7.44
C PRO A 126 20.96 -11.73 -6.55
N ILE A 127 21.61 -10.81 -5.84
CA ILE A 127 20.99 -9.96 -4.81
C ILE A 127 19.79 -9.16 -5.33
N TRP A 128 19.77 -8.78 -6.61
CA TRP A 128 18.66 -8.08 -7.23
C TRP A 128 17.39 -8.94 -7.34
N VAL A 129 17.53 -10.26 -7.56
CA VAL A 129 16.39 -11.20 -7.57
C VAL A 129 15.85 -11.40 -6.16
N VAL A 130 16.74 -11.54 -5.18
CA VAL A 130 16.35 -11.64 -3.76
C VAL A 130 15.57 -10.39 -3.35
N TYR A 131 16.02 -9.20 -3.76
CA TYR A 131 15.32 -7.95 -3.50
C TYR A 131 13.92 -7.94 -4.13
N LEU A 132 13.75 -8.39 -5.38
CA LEU A 132 12.44 -8.53 -6.02
C LEU A 132 11.51 -9.49 -5.28
N CYS A 133 12.04 -10.63 -4.85
CA CYS A 133 11.27 -11.61 -4.08
C CYS A 133 10.79 -11.04 -2.75
N LEU A 134 11.65 -10.31 -2.03
CA LEU A 134 11.30 -9.63 -0.80
C LEU A 134 10.25 -8.53 -1.00
N ARG A 135 10.28 -7.85 -2.15
CA ARG A 135 9.34 -6.77 -2.49
C ARG A 135 8.09 -7.25 -3.23
N SER A 136 7.95 -8.54 -3.49
CA SER A 136 6.77 -9.11 -4.17
C SER A 136 5.46 -8.85 -3.42
N SER A 137 5.50 -8.76 -2.09
CA SER A 137 4.36 -8.40 -1.26
C SER A 137 3.76 -7.04 -1.62
N GLU A 138 4.58 -6.05 -1.97
CA GLU A 138 4.13 -4.70 -2.33
C GLU A 138 3.28 -4.73 -3.62
N ILE A 139 3.72 -5.51 -4.60
CA ILE A 139 2.99 -5.68 -5.87
C ILE A 139 1.67 -6.38 -5.62
N PHE A 140 1.69 -7.46 -4.83
CA PHE A 140 0.48 -8.20 -4.46
C PHE A 140 -0.51 -7.32 -3.70
N THR A 141 -0.05 -6.58 -2.69
CA THR A 141 -0.86 -5.67 -1.88
C THR A 141 -1.46 -4.56 -2.74
N CYS A 142 -0.70 -4.00 -3.68
CA CYS A 142 -1.20 -3.00 -4.63
C CYS A 142 -2.34 -3.57 -5.50
N ILE A 143 -2.16 -4.76 -6.08
CA ILE A 143 -3.16 -5.41 -6.93
C ILE A 143 -4.41 -5.76 -6.11
N ALA A 144 -4.25 -6.35 -4.93
CA ALA A 144 -5.35 -6.69 -4.03
C ALA A 144 -6.15 -5.44 -3.63
N GLY A 145 -5.46 -4.33 -3.32
CA GLY A 145 -6.08 -3.05 -3.02
C GLY A 145 -6.90 -2.49 -4.18
N LEU A 146 -6.35 -2.50 -5.39
CA LEU A 146 -7.05 -2.03 -6.58
C LEU A 146 -8.29 -2.86 -6.89
N ILE A 147 -8.20 -4.19 -6.83
CA ILE A 147 -9.35 -5.10 -7.02
C ILE A 147 -10.44 -4.80 -5.99
N ARG A 148 -10.05 -4.60 -4.72
CA ARG A 148 -11.00 -4.32 -3.64
C ARG A 148 -11.68 -2.96 -3.83
N LEU A 149 -10.96 -1.94 -4.27
CA LEU A 149 -11.50 -0.60 -4.56
C LEU A 149 -12.47 -0.59 -5.74
N CYS A 150 -12.28 -1.44 -6.75
CA CYS A 150 -13.23 -1.62 -7.84
C CYS A 150 -14.56 -2.23 -7.36
N GLY A 151 -14.55 -2.98 -6.26
CA GLY A 151 -15.76 -3.52 -5.63
C GLY A 151 -16.53 -2.46 -4.83
N THR A 152 -17.70 -2.84 -4.32
CA THR A 152 -18.54 -1.95 -3.49
C THR A 152 -18.44 -2.24 -1.99
N ARG A 153 -17.76 -3.31 -1.61
CA ARG A 153 -17.77 -3.87 -0.25
C ARG A 153 -16.80 -3.18 0.74
N TRP A 154 -15.97 -2.26 0.27
CA TRP A 154 -14.98 -1.59 1.12
C TRP A 154 -15.55 -0.38 1.90
N ILE A 155 -16.75 0.09 1.52
CA ILE A 155 -17.42 1.20 2.21
C ILE A 155 -18.23 0.63 3.36
N VAL A 156 -17.66 0.59 4.56
CA VAL A 156 -18.30 0.11 5.78
C VAL A 156 -18.66 1.33 6.64
N ASP A 157 -19.96 1.49 6.89
CA ASP A 157 -20.48 2.61 7.69
C ASP A 157 -20.44 2.23 9.19
N VAL A 158 -19.27 2.37 9.78
CA VAL A 158 -18.99 1.97 11.17
C VAL A 158 -19.82 2.79 12.18
N THR A 159 -20.27 3.99 11.78
CA THR A 159 -21.07 4.88 12.65
C THR A 159 -22.54 4.44 12.76
N ARG A 160 -23.08 3.85 11.71
CA ARG A 160 -24.48 3.36 11.71
C ARG A 160 -24.67 2.03 12.42
N GLU A 161 -23.68 1.15 12.40
CA GLU A 161 -23.76 -0.11 13.15
C GLU A 161 -23.77 0.12 14.67
N LYS A 162 -23.01 1.11 15.16
CA LYS A 162 -22.96 1.44 16.58
C LYS A 162 -24.30 1.99 17.09
N ASN A 163 -25.04 2.72 16.26
CA ASN A 163 -26.37 3.24 16.63
C ASN A 163 -27.47 2.15 16.62
N LYS A 164 -27.35 1.11 15.77
CA LYS A 164 -28.27 -0.02 15.80
C LYS A 164 -28.12 -0.88 17.06
N GLY A 165 -26.88 -1.14 17.49
CA GLY A 165 -26.63 -1.89 18.72
C GLY A 165 -27.04 -1.15 20.00
N SER A 166 -27.02 0.20 19.97
CA SER A 166 -27.46 1.00 21.11
C SER A 166 -28.98 1.14 21.22
N SER A 167 -29.70 1.12 20.10
CA SER A 167 -31.17 1.17 20.08
C SER A 167 -31.81 -0.20 20.44
N ASP A 168 -31.17 -1.31 20.09
CA ASP A 168 -31.63 -2.63 20.51
C ASP A 168 -31.38 -2.91 22.00
N GLY A 169 -30.29 -2.35 22.57
CA GLY A 169 -30.00 -2.46 24.00
C GLY A 169 -30.99 -1.70 24.89
N LEU A 170 -31.52 -0.59 24.42
CA LEU A 170 -32.51 0.22 25.17
C LEU A 170 -33.93 -0.32 25.06
N ALA A 171 -34.21 -1.17 24.08
CA ALA A 171 -35.54 -1.81 23.94
C ALA A 171 -35.74 -3.04 24.83
N VAL A 172 -34.67 -3.63 25.36
CA VAL A 172 -34.68 -4.83 26.21
C VAL A 172 -34.75 -4.48 27.71
N GLU A 173 -34.42 -3.27 28.11
CA GLU A 173 -34.51 -2.82 29.54
C GLU A 173 -35.84 -2.16 29.93
N GLY A 174 -36.82 -2.18 29.01
CA GLY A 174 -38.13 -1.53 29.19
C GLY A 174 -39.34 -2.48 29.34
N GLU A 175 -39.14 -3.81 29.55
CA GLU A 175 -40.21 -4.75 29.89
C GLU A 175 -40.17 -5.26 31.33
#